data_7ef1bd7f7bdf5d3ce29b147e4cf3ec31
#
_entry.id   7ef1bd7f7bdf5d3ce29b147e4cf3ec31
#
_cell.length_a   1.000
_cell.length_b   1.000
_cell.length_c   1.000
_cell.angle_alpha   90.00
_cell.angle_beta   90.00
_cell.angle_gamma   90.00
#
_symmetry.space_group_name_H-M   'P 1'
#
loop_
_entity.id
_entity.type
_entity.pdbx_description
1 polymer ?
#
loop_
_entity_poly.entity_id
_entity_poly.type
_entity_poly.pdbx_seq_one_letter_code
_entity_poly.pdbx_strand_id
1 'polypeptide(L)'
;TPKGESDPTPEERLLRAIFGDKAGDVKDASLKGPPSLNGVVVGSKIFSRQKKDKESKKLIKKELDELKQNYSKSLNDLKNKLIGKFEILLKSKKSKDIYHKYGDLVIKKGTSFTRKNISEKLFPADNIYYDKSSLNVPEESSLLNDIVLENWTDDDKINNLVAKAVKNYIIKRNDLISIFKREIYSLEVGD
;
A
#
# COMPACT_ATOMS: atom_id res chain seq x y z
N THR A 1 6.92 -10.79 25.81
CA THR A 1 5.97 -9.69 26.05
C THR A 1 6.53 -8.76 27.12
N PRO A 2 6.33 -7.43 27.00
CA PRO A 2 6.83 -6.49 28.00
C PRO A 2 6.20 -6.77 29.37
N LYS A 3 7.00 -6.73 30.39
CA LYS A 3 6.55 -6.80 31.79
C LYS A 3 5.78 -5.52 32.07
N GLY A 4 4.50 -5.62 32.33
CA GLY A 4 3.62 -4.50 32.67
C GLY A 4 2.97 -4.72 34.01
N GLU A 5 2.58 -3.64 34.67
CA GLU A 5 1.67 -3.74 35.80
C GLU A 5 0.31 -4.21 35.29
N SER A 6 -0.18 -5.36 35.78
CA SER A 6 -1.57 -5.75 35.59
C SER A 6 -2.46 -4.78 36.34
N ASP A 7 -3.68 -4.53 35.84
CA ASP A 7 -4.66 -3.76 36.60
C ASP A 7 -4.81 -4.39 38.02
N PRO A 8 -4.50 -3.62 39.08
CA PRO A 8 -4.49 -4.17 40.41
C PRO A 8 -5.90 -4.56 40.85
N THR A 9 -6.03 -5.76 41.42
CA THR A 9 -7.27 -6.17 42.06
C THR A 9 -7.63 -5.22 43.20
N PRO A 10 -8.90 -5.16 43.66
CA PRO A 10 -9.27 -4.30 44.82
C PRO A 10 -8.41 -4.55 46.05
N GLU A 11 -8.04 -5.81 46.29
CA GLU A 11 -7.17 -6.21 47.43
C GLU A 11 -5.72 -5.69 47.20
N GLU A 12 -5.19 -5.76 46.00
CA GLU A 12 -3.86 -5.22 45.66
C GLU A 12 -3.82 -3.70 45.79
N ARG A 13 -4.94 -2.99 45.48
CA ARG A 13 -5.06 -1.55 45.69
C ARG A 13 -5.03 -1.20 47.17
N LEU A 14 -5.70 -1.99 48.00
CA LEU A 14 -5.70 -1.81 49.45
C LEU A 14 -4.30 -2.05 50.02
N LEU A 15 -3.62 -3.11 49.59
CA LEU A 15 -2.25 -3.41 50.00
C LEU A 15 -1.26 -2.31 49.59
N ARG A 16 -1.41 -1.75 48.40
CA ARG A 16 -0.59 -0.60 47.94
C ARG A 16 -0.84 0.64 48.78
N ALA A 17 -2.10 0.89 49.19
CA ALA A 17 -2.42 2.01 50.04
C ALA A 17 -1.80 1.89 51.44
N ILE A 18 -1.66 0.65 51.98
CA ILE A 18 -1.11 0.38 53.29
C ILE A 18 0.41 0.28 53.28
N PHE A 19 1.00 -0.39 52.33
CA PHE A 19 2.44 -0.72 52.26
C PHE A 19 3.24 0.10 51.25
N GLY A 20 2.61 1.04 50.52
CA GLY A 20 3.22 1.85 49.49
C GLY A 20 3.44 1.11 48.16
N ASP A 21 3.90 1.85 47.14
CA ASP A 21 4.07 1.36 45.76
C ASP A 21 5.05 0.20 45.57
N LYS A 22 5.81 -0.18 46.60
CA LYS A 22 6.74 -1.31 46.55
C LYS A 22 6.06 -2.69 46.59
N ALA A 23 4.77 -2.75 46.86
CA ALA A 23 4.01 -4.00 46.89
C ALA A 23 3.44 -4.46 45.56
N GLY A 24 3.77 -3.78 44.45
CA GLY A 24 3.35 -4.17 43.11
C GLY A 24 4.23 -5.28 42.52
N ASP A 25 3.74 -6.52 42.57
CA ASP A 25 4.39 -7.62 41.85
C ASP A 25 4.25 -7.43 40.33
N VAL A 26 5.35 -7.17 39.68
CA VAL A 26 5.38 -7.10 38.20
C VAL A 26 5.28 -8.53 37.67
N LYS A 27 4.09 -8.95 37.24
CA LYS A 27 3.88 -10.25 36.65
C LYS A 27 4.53 -10.30 35.23
N ASP A 28 5.36 -11.33 35.02
CA ASP A 28 5.90 -11.64 33.70
C ASP A 28 4.80 -12.27 32.84
N ALA A 29 4.22 -11.45 31.92
CA ALA A 29 3.21 -11.88 30.97
C ALA A 29 3.82 -12.48 29.68
N SER A 30 5.10 -12.81 29.71
CA SER A 30 5.80 -13.37 28.54
C SER A 30 5.23 -14.72 28.13
N LEU A 31 5.03 -14.92 26.83
CA LEU A 31 4.70 -16.21 26.26
C LEU A 31 5.92 -17.13 26.38
N LYS A 32 5.79 -18.23 27.12
CA LYS A 32 6.87 -19.20 27.32
C LYS A 32 6.74 -20.34 26.30
N GLY A 33 7.85 -20.70 25.67
CA GLY A 33 7.90 -21.86 24.81
C GLY A 33 7.75 -23.18 25.62
N PRO A 34 7.06 -24.20 25.07
CA PRO A 34 7.00 -25.50 25.72
C PRO A 34 8.41 -26.14 25.78
N PRO A 35 8.67 -27.03 26.80
CA PRO A 35 10.01 -27.66 26.97
C PRO A 35 10.48 -28.48 25.76
N SER A 36 9.55 -28.92 24.92
CA SER A 36 9.83 -29.70 23.70
C SER A 36 10.17 -28.81 22.48
N LEU A 37 10.12 -27.50 22.63
CA LEU A 37 10.40 -26.59 21.52
C LEU A 37 11.89 -26.59 21.21
N ASN A 38 12.24 -27.09 20.00
CA ASN A 38 13.58 -27.04 19.46
C ASN A 38 13.54 -26.40 18.07
N GLY A 39 14.37 -25.40 17.81
CA GLY A 39 14.37 -24.71 16.53
C GLY A 39 15.44 -23.62 16.45
N VAL A 40 15.65 -23.12 15.26
CA VAL A 40 16.58 -22.05 14.97
C VAL A 40 15.80 -20.73 14.83
N VAL A 41 16.25 -19.68 15.50
CA VAL A 41 15.65 -18.35 15.38
C VAL A 41 15.96 -17.78 13.99
N VAL A 42 14.94 -17.62 13.16
CA VAL A 42 15.06 -17.08 11.79
C VAL A 42 14.97 -15.56 11.77
N GLY A 43 14.30 -14.97 12.75
CA GLY A 43 14.17 -13.53 12.88
C GLY A 43 13.54 -13.13 14.18
N SER A 44 13.74 -11.88 14.58
CA SER A 44 13.11 -11.28 15.76
C SER A 44 12.59 -9.89 15.42
N LYS A 45 11.44 -9.53 15.99
CA LYS A 45 10.87 -8.18 15.91
C LYS A 45 10.65 -7.67 17.32
N ILE A 46 11.08 -6.45 17.58
CA ILE A 46 10.88 -5.79 18.87
C ILE A 46 9.74 -4.79 18.70
N PHE A 47 8.69 -4.97 19.51
CA PHE A 47 7.56 -4.04 19.56
C PHE A 47 7.69 -3.18 20.80
N SER A 48 7.75 -1.87 20.61
CA SER A 48 7.82 -0.91 21.71
C SER A 48 6.83 0.23 21.47
N ARG A 49 6.27 0.79 22.55
CA ARG A 49 5.44 1.98 22.43
C ARG A 49 6.29 3.17 21.97
N GLN A 50 5.80 3.90 20.97
CA GLN A 50 6.45 5.13 20.52
C GLN A 50 6.55 6.14 21.65
N LYS A 51 7.76 6.66 21.87
CA LYS A 51 7.94 7.83 22.72
C LYS A 51 7.36 9.05 22.02
N LYS A 52 6.48 9.79 22.70
CA LYS A 52 5.82 10.99 22.15
C LYS A 52 6.69 12.25 22.21
N ASP A 53 8.00 12.10 22.25
CA ASP A 53 8.94 13.21 22.31
C ASP A 53 9.00 13.96 20.96
N LYS A 54 9.38 15.24 21.04
CA LYS A 54 9.46 16.10 19.84
C LYS A 54 10.48 15.58 18.81
N GLU A 55 11.55 14.95 19.27
CA GLU A 55 12.59 14.37 18.40
C GLU A 55 12.09 13.11 17.70
N SER A 56 11.42 12.21 18.42
CA SER A 56 10.82 11.01 17.83
C SER A 56 9.78 11.36 16.77
N LYS A 57 8.96 12.38 16.99
CA LYS A 57 8.00 12.87 15.98
C LYS A 57 8.66 13.40 14.72
N LYS A 58 9.82 14.06 14.84
CA LYS A 58 10.57 14.54 13.67
C LYS A 58 11.18 13.39 12.87
N LEU A 59 11.71 12.37 13.57
CA LEU A 59 12.26 11.18 12.93
C LEU A 59 11.18 10.41 12.17
N ILE A 60 10.04 10.14 12.81
CA ILE A 60 8.90 9.46 12.19
C ILE A 60 8.41 10.22 10.96
N LYS A 61 8.31 11.55 11.04
CA LYS A 61 7.91 12.36 9.89
C LYS A 61 8.90 12.22 8.73
N LYS A 62 10.20 12.20 9.02
CA LYS A 62 11.24 12.02 8.02
C LYS A 62 11.15 10.64 7.35
N GLU A 63 11.01 9.59 8.15
CA GLU A 63 10.85 8.22 7.66
C GLU A 63 9.57 8.07 6.82
N LEU A 64 8.47 8.71 7.25
CA LEU A 64 7.22 8.73 6.49
C LEU A 64 7.38 9.42 5.13
N ASP A 65 8.10 10.54 5.08
CA ASP A 65 8.38 11.26 3.84
C ASP A 65 9.28 10.43 2.90
N GLU A 66 10.27 9.72 3.44
CA GLU A 66 11.13 8.79 2.69
C GLU A 66 10.32 7.60 2.13
N LEU A 67 9.43 7.01 2.93
CA LEU A 67 8.53 5.96 2.47
C LEU A 67 7.61 6.43 1.34
N LYS A 68 7.01 7.61 1.48
CA LYS A 68 6.17 8.21 0.44
C LYS A 68 6.94 8.41 -0.87
N GLN A 69 8.18 8.88 -0.79
CA GLN A 69 9.02 9.06 -1.97
C GLN A 69 9.37 7.72 -2.64
N ASN A 70 9.72 6.70 -1.85
CA ASN A 70 10.04 5.38 -2.35
C ASN A 70 8.82 4.71 -3.00
N TYR A 71 7.65 4.85 -2.37
CA TYR A 71 6.39 4.38 -2.94
C TYR A 71 6.09 5.06 -4.28
N SER A 72 6.19 6.39 -4.35
CA SER A 72 5.96 7.14 -5.59
C SER A 72 6.91 6.74 -6.70
N LYS A 73 8.20 6.49 -6.39
CA LYS A 73 9.17 5.98 -7.36
C LYS A 73 8.79 4.60 -7.87
N SER A 74 8.46 3.67 -6.98
CA SER A 74 8.06 2.30 -7.33
C SER A 74 6.79 2.28 -8.19
N LEU A 75 5.83 3.15 -7.89
CA LEU A 75 4.60 3.30 -8.65
C LEU A 75 4.88 3.84 -10.06
N ASN A 76 5.72 4.87 -10.18
CA ASN A 76 6.13 5.44 -11.47
C ASN A 76 6.90 4.41 -12.32
N ASP A 77 7.73 3.58 -11.70
CA ASP A 77 8.44 2.51 -12.41
C ASP A 77 7.48 1.44 -12.96
N LEU A 78 6.47 1.06 -12.18
CA LEU A 78 5.42 0.15 -12.65
C LEU A 78 4.63 0.75 -13.82
N LYS A 79 4.26 2.02 -13.71
CA LYS A 79 3.56 2.77 -14.76
C LYS A 79 4.39 2.81 -16.04
N ASN A 80 5.65 3.18 -15.94
CA ASN A 80 6.56 3.24 -17.09
C ASN A 80 6.76 1.88 -17.75
N LYS A 81 6.83 0.80 -16.96
CA LYS A 81 6.89 -0.58 -17.48
C LYS A 81 5.62 -0.97 -18.23
N LEU A 82 4.44 -0.56 -17.77
CA LEU A 82 3.18 -0.81 -18.47
C LEU A 82 3.12 -0.01 -19.78
N ILE A 83 3.44 1.28 -19.72
CA ILE A 83 3.46 2.15 -20.91
C ILE A 83 4.42 1.59 -21.98
N GLY A 84 5.63 1.16 -21.57
CA GLY A 84 6.58 0.53 -22.48
C GLY A 84 6.05 -0.77 -23.12
N LYS A 85 5.31 -1.59 -22.36
CA LYS A 85 4.63 -2.77 -22.92
C LYS A 85 3.56 -2.37 -23.95
N PHE A 86 2.77 -1.34 -23.67
CA PHE A 86 1.76 -0.86 -24.61
C PHE A 86 2.39 -0.30 -25.87
N GLU A 87 3.51 0.43 -25.79
CA GLU A 87 4.25 0.90 -26.94
C GLU A 87 4.67 -0.25 -27.87
N ILE A 88 5.11 -1.37 -27.29
CA ILE A 88 5.53 -2.54 -28.06
C ILE A 88 4.32 -3.26 -28.67
N LEU A 89 3.29 -3.54 -27.85
CA LEU A 89 2.12 -4.33 -28.26
C LEU A 89 1.24 -3.59 -29.27
N LEU A 90 1.11 -2.28 -29.11
CA LEU A 90 0.20 -1.43 -29.89
C LEU A 90 0.93 -0.64 -30.99
N LYS A 91 2.21 -0.95 -31.20
CA LYS A 91 3.01 -0.31 -32.25
C LYS A 91 2.32 -0.46 -33.61
N SER A 92 2.17 0.67 -34.32
CA SER A 92 1.54 0.73 -35.65
C SER A 92 0.06 0.32 -35.70
N LYS A 93 -0.59 0.13 -34.56
CA LYS A 93 -2.02 -0.12 -34.47
C LYS A 93 -2.78 1.18 -34.21
N LYS A 94 -4.02 1.25 -34.71
CA LYS A 94 -4.95 2.34 -34.42
C LYS A 94 -5.97 1.88 -33.41
N SER A 95 -6.37 2.78 -32.51
CA SER A 95 -7.38 2.49 -31.52
C SER A 95 -8.77 2.35 -32.13
N LYS A 96 -9.59 1.52 -31.54
CA LYS A 96 -11.05 1.66 -31.59
C LYS A 96 -11.51 2.67 -30.54
N ASP A 97 -12.80 2.94 -30.46
CA ASP A 97 -13.34 3.73 -29.37
C ASP A 97 -13.22 2.95 -28.05
N ILE A 98 -12.46 3.48 -27.11
CA ILE A 98 -12.23 2.86 -25.80
C ILE A 98 -13.01 3.64 -24.76
N TYR A 99 -13.89 2.94 -24.06
CA TYR A 99 -14.80 3.52 -23.09
C TYR A 99 -14.43 3.18 -21.66
N HIS A 100 -14.80 4.04 -20.76
CA HIS A 100 -14.86 3.77 -19.33
C HIS A 100 -16.10 2.92 -19.03
N LYS A 101 -16.11 2.14 -17.94
CA LYS A 101 -17.27 1.34 -17.50
C LYS A 101 -18.55 2.14 -17.33
N TYR A 102 -18.44 3.43 -17.07
CA TYR A 102 -19.56 4.35 -16.93
C TYR A 102 -20.01 4.98 -18.26
N GLY A 103 -19.42 4.57 -19.39
CA GLY A 103 -19.80 4.99 -20.73
C GLY A 103 -19.04 6.18 -21.29
N ASP A 104 -18.10 6.77 -20.55
CA ASP A 104 -17.31 7.89 -21.03
C ASP A 104 -16.23 7.44 -22.02
N LEU A 105 -16.08 8.20 -23.10
CA LEU A 105 -15.06 7.93 -24.12
C LEU A 105 -13.69 8.37 -23.63
N VAL A 106 -12.78 7.41 -23.46
CA VAL A 106 -11.39 7.65 -23.03
C VAL A 106 -10.46 7.89 -24.21
N ILE A 107 -10.51 7.02 -25.23
CA ILE A 107 -9.69 7.13 -26.43
C ILE A 107 -10.58 6.99 -27.66
N LYS A 108 -10.51 7.96 -28.54
CA LYS A 108 -11.27 7.99 -29.80
C LYS A 108 -10.65 7.07 -30.84
N LYS A 109 -11.50 6.45 -31.67
CA LYS A 109 -11.10 5.63 -32.82
C LYS A 109 -10.10 6.37 -33.73
N GLY A 110 -9.10 5.64 -34.17
CA GLY A 110 -8.06 6.15 -35.06
C GLY A 110 -6.90 6.86 -34.36
N THR A 111 -6.93 6.99 -33.02
CA THR A 111 -5.83 7.55 -32.25
C THR A 111 -4.63 6.60 -32.28
N SER A 112 -3.43 7.12 -32.52
CA SER A 112 -2.19 6.33 -32.45
C SER A 112 -1.76 6.15 -30.99
N PHE A 113 -1.29 4.96 -30.66
CA PHE A 113 -0.80 4.62 -29.32
C PHE A 113 0.66 5.07 -29.14
N THR A 114 0.86 6.37 -29.01
CA THR A 114 2.17 6.93 -28.64
C THR A 114 2.28 6.99 -27.11
N ARG A 115 3.52 7.00 -26.61
CA ARG A 115 3.80 7.10 -25.16
C ARG A 115 3.06 8.27 -24.51
N LYS A 116 3.03 9.41 -25.18
CA LYS A 116 2.33 10.61 -24.73
C LYS A 116 0.82 10.38 -24.61
N ASN A 117 0.18 9.88 -25.69
CA ASN A 117 -1.26 9.62 -25.71
C ASN A 117 -1.67 8.56 -24.66
N ILE A 118 -0.86 7.50 -24.50
CA ILE A 118 -1.09 6.46 -23.49
C ILE A 118 -1.00 7.06 -22.09
N SER A 119 0.05 7.85 -21.83
CA SER A 119 0.25 8.46 -20.51
C SER A 119 -0.87 9.46 -20.17
N GLU A 120 -1.21 10.36 -21.09
CA GLU A 120 -2.22 11.40 -20.83
C GLU A 120 -3.65 10.84 -20.73
N LYS A 121 -3.98 9.81 -21.52
CA LYS A 121 -5.34 9.27 -21.56
C LYS A 121 -5.61 8.21 -20.52
N LEU A 122 -4.63 7.36 -20.19
CA LEU A 122 -4.81 6.28 -19.23
C LEU A 122 -4.39 6.65 -17.80
N PHE A 123 -3.59 7.70 -17.63
CA PHE A 123 -3.10 8.19 -16.34
C PHE A 123 -3.27 9.71 -16.24
N PRO A 124 -4.50 10.23 -16.35
CA PRO A 124 -4.73 11.67 -16.21
C PRO A 124 -4.38 12.13 -14.79
N ALA A 125 -3.84 13.34 -14.69
CA ALA A 125 -3.51 13.95 -13.41
C ALA A 125 -4.76 14.22 -12.56
N ASP A 126 -5.86 14.64 -13.23
CA ASP A 126 -7.15 14.93 -12.62
C ASP A 126 -8.15 13.84 -13.00
N ASN A 127 -8.29 12.82 -12.14
CA ASN A 127 -9.27 11.78 -12.34
C ASN A 127 -10.55 12.11 -11.54
N ILE A 128 -11.64 12.32 -12.26
CA ILE A 128 -12.97 12.61 -11.65
C ILE A 128 -13.52 11.42 -10.84
N TYR A 129 -13.08 10.21 -11.11
CA TYR A 129 -13.48 8.99 -10.42
C TYR A 129 -12.58 8.64 -9.24
N TYR A 130 -11.71 9.56 -8.84
CA TYR A 130 -10.82 9.38 -7.71
C TYR A 130 -11.60 9.47 -6.40
N ASP A 131 -11.71 8.36 -5.71
CA ASP A 131 -12.20 8.34 -4.34
C ASP A 131 -11.06 8.80 -3.41
N LYS A 132 -11.22 9.98 -2.83
CA LYS A 132 -10.35 10.47 -1.75
C LYS A 132 -10.67 9.68 -0.49
N SER A 133 -10.32 8.40 -0.45
CA SER A 133 -10.41 7.63 0.76
C SER A 133 -9.57 8.31 1.85
N SER A 134 -10.07 8.32 3.06
CA SER A 134 -9.59 9.07 4.23
C SER A 134 -8.18 8.68 4.71
N LEU A 135 -7.54 7.71 4.08
CA LEU A 135 -6.16 7.34 4.31
C LEU A 135 -5.27 8.22 3.41
N ASN A 136 -4.32 8.93 4.00
CA ASN A 136 -3.28 9.76 3.34
C ASN A 136 -2.33 8.94 2.43
N VAL A 137 -2.84 7.91 1.77
CA VAL A 137 -2.11 7.13 0.79
C VAL A 137 -2.15 7.91 -0.52
N PRO A 138 -1.03 8.27 -1.13
CA PRO A 138 -1.02 8.87 -2.46
C PRO A 138 -1.51 7.81 -3.45
N GLU A 139 -2.82 7.79 -3.70
CA GLU A 139 -3.40 6.96 -4.74
C GLU A 139 -3.16 7.66 -6.08
N GLU A 140 -2.54 6.94 -7.00
CA GLU A 140 -2.43 7.42 -8.36
C GLU A 140 -3.80 7.30 -9.02
N SER A 141 -4.32 8.41 -9.51
CA SER A 141 -5.52 8.40 -10.32
C SER A 141 -5.26 7.60 -11.60
N SER A 142 -5.84 6.43 -11.69
CA SER A 142 -5.71 5.55 -12.86
C SER A 142 -7.07 5.11 -13.34
N LEU A 143 -7.39 5.46 -14.58
CA LEU A 143 -8.59 4.98 -15.25
C LEU A 143 -8.56 3.47 -15.53
N LEU A 144 -7.39 2.83 -15.42
CA LEU A 144 -7.21 1.42 -15.80
C LEU A 144 -8.05 0.43 -15.00
N ASN A 145 -8.50 0.79 -13.80
CA ASN A 145 -9.39 -0.06 -13.01
C ASN A 145 -10.78 -0.22 -13.62
N ASP A 146 -11.21 0.84 -14.28
CA ASP A 146 -12.59 0.98 -14.74
C ASP A 146 -12.71 1.13 -16.25
N ILE A 147 -11.61 0.95 -16.97
CA ILE A 147 -11.61 0.96 -18.43
C ILE A 147 -12.09 -0.39 -18.98
N VAL A 148 -12.85 -0.34 -20.06
CA VAL A 148 -13.22 -1.55 -20.80
C VAL A 148 -11.99 -2.09 -21.53
N LEU A 149 -11.56 -3.31 -21.17
CA LEU A 149 -10.35 -3.93 -21.69
C LEU A 149 -10.56 -4.67 -23.01
N GLU A 150 -11.78 -4.68 -23.51
CA GLU A 150 -12.16 -5.36 -24.73
C GLU A 150 -12.09 -4.40 -25.93
N ASN A 151 -11.74 -4.95 -27.09
CA ASN A 151 -11.81 -4.23 -28.37
C ASN A 151 -10.98 -2.94 -28.49
N TRP A 152 -9.78 -2.89 -27.94
CA TRP A 152 -8.87 -1.76 -28.11
C TRP A 152 -8.36 -1.62 -29.55
N THR A 153 -8.20 -2.77 -30.23
CA THR A 153 -7.75 -2.86 -31.64
C THR A 153 -8.58 -3.89 -32.39
N ASP A 154 -8.35 -4.02 -33.69
CA ASP A 154 -8.99 -5.06 -34.53
C ASP A 154 -8.36 -6.45 -34.35
N ASP A 155 -7.33 -6.58 -33.51
CA ASP A 155 -6.59 -7.82 -33.30
C ASP A 155 -6.87 -8.37 -31.89
N ASP A 156 -7.67 -9.44 -31.82
CA ASP A 156 -8.08 -10.05 -30.55
C ASP A 156 -6.91 -10.64 -29.74
N LYS A 157 -5.84 -11.08 -30.40
CA LYS A 157 -4.65 -11.57 -29.70
C LYS A 157 -3.96 -10.44 -28.95
N ILE A 158 -3.86 -9.28 -29.59
CA ILE A 158 -3.30 -8.07 -28.96
C ILE A 158 -4.20 -7.57 -27.85
N ASN A 159 -5.52 -7.54 -28.05
CA ASN A 159 -6.48 -7.16 -27.01
C ASN A 159 -6.34 -8.03 -25.76
N ASN A 160 -6.19 -9.35 -25.90
CA ASN A 160 -5.94 -10.27 -24.81
C ASN A 160 -4.62 -10.01 -24.06
N LEU A 161 -3.55 -9.69 -24.81
CA LEU A 161 -2.25 -9.34 -24.22
C LEU A 161 -2.30 -8.00 -23.45
N VAL A 162 -3.01 -7.03 -24.00
CA VAL A 162 -3.27 -5.74 -23.32
C VAL A 162 -4.04 -5.97 -22.02
N ALA A 163 -5.13 -6.73 -22.07
CA ALA A 163 -5.94 -7.06 -20.89
C ALA A 163 -5.11 -7.78 -19.82
N LYS A 164 -4.27 -8.74 -20.21
CA LYS A 164 -3.35 -9.42 -19.30
C LYS A 164 -2.31 -8.47 -18.69
N ALA A 165 -1.78 -7.54 -19.48
CA ALA A 165 -0.81 -6.56 -19.00
C ALA A 165 -1.44 -5.61 -17.96
N VAL A 166 -2.68 -5.15 -18.21
CA VAL A 166 -3.44 -4.29 -17.27
C VAL A 166 -3.76 -5.04 -15.98
N LYS A 167 -4.27 -6.27 -16.07
CA LYS A 167 -4.56 -7.10 -14.88
C LYS A 167 -3.31 -7.29 -14.01
N ASN A 168 -2.17 -7.63 -14.63
CA ASN A 168 -0.91 -7.78 -13.92
C ASN A 168 -0.43 -6.46 -13.27
N TYR A 169 -0.64 -5.33 -13.92
CA TYR A 169 -0.34 -4.03 -13.34
C TYR A 169 -1.20 -3.73 -12.12
N ILE A 170 -2.50 -3.96 -12.20
CA ILE A 170 -3.45 -3.76 -11.10
C ILE A 170 -3.08 -4.60 -9.89
N ILE A 171 -2.76 -5.89 -10.09
CA ILE A 171 -2.33 -6.78 -9.00
C ILE A 171 -1.07 -6.22 -8.33
N LYS A 172 -0.02 -5.94 -9.09
CA LYS A 172 1.24 -5.42 -8.54
C LYS A 172 1.09 -4.07 -7.86
N ARG A 173 0.21 -3.19 -8.38
CA ARG A 173 -0.10 -1.93 -7.75
C ARG A 173 -0.80 -2.13 -6.41
N ASN A 174 -1.79 -3.03 -6.35
CA ASN A 174 -2.51 -3.34 -5.12
C ASN A 174 -1.58 -3.96 -4.06
N ASP A 175 -0.62 -4.80 -4.47
CA ASP A 175 0.41 -5.34 -3.59
C ASP A 175 1.29 -4.21 -3.02
N LEU A 176 1.73 -3.27 -3.85
CA LEU A 176 2.50 -2.10 -3.39
C LEU A 176 1.70 -1.23 -2.41
N ILE A 177 0.42 -1.00 -2.69
CA ILE A 177 -0.47 -0.24 -1.79
C ILE A 177 -0.60 -0.95 -0.45
N SER A 178 -0.78 -2.27 -0.45
CA SER A 178 -0.93 -3.05 0.78
C SER A 178 0.35 -3.04 1.63
N ILE A 179 1.52 -3.14 1.00
CA ILE A 179 2.83 -3.04 1.67
C ILE A 179 3.00 -1.65 2.27
N PHE A 180 2.74 -0.61 1.49
CA PHE A 180 2.86 0.78 1.92
C PHE A 180 1.93 1.11 3.10
N LYS A 181 0.66 0.68 3.05
CA LYS A 181 -0.30 0.82 4.15
C LYS A 181 0.20 0.15 5.43
N ARG A 182 0.77 -1.05 5.31
CA ARG A 182 1.32 -1.78 6.44
C ARG A 182 2.55 -1.08 7.05
N GLU A 183 3.43 -0.55 6.21
CA GLU A 183 4.62 0.18 6.65
C GLU A 183 4.25 1.51 7.34
N ILE A 184 3.26 2.25 6.81
CA ILE A 184 2.73 3.45 7.48
C ILE A 184 2.14 3.10 8.83
N TYR A 185 1.30 2.05 8.89
CA TYR A 185 0.68 1.62 10.13
C TYR A 185 1.72 1.24 11.17
N SER A 186 2.76 0.52 10.77
CA SER A 186 3.89 0.16 11.63
C SER A 186 4.61 1.41 12.19
N LEU A 187 4.81 2.44 11.38
CA LEU A 187 5.42 3.70 11.83
C LEU A 187 4.51 4.52 12.76
N GLU A 188 3.21 4.55 12.50
CA GLU A 188 2.25 5.34 13.28
C GLU A 188 1.93 4.70 14.63
N VAL A 189 1.84 3.37 14.67
CA VAL A 189 1.50 2.61 15.88
C VAL A 189 2.74 2.29 16.72
N GLY A 190 3.92 2.26 16.11
CA GLY A 190 5.18 1.96 16.78
C GLY A 190 5.40 0.46 16.97
N ASP A 191 5.02 -0.32 15.98
CA ASP A 191 5.33 -1.75 15.90
C ASP A 191 6.77 -2.00 15.38
#